data_92090d86194d760846f329611ab0126e
#
_entry.id   92090d86194d760846f329611ab0126e
#
_cell.length_a   1.000
_cell.length_b   1.000
_cell.length_c   1.000
_cell.angle_alpha   90.00
_cell.angle_beta   90.00
_cell.angle_gamma   90.00
#
_symmetry.space_group_name_H-M   'P 1'
#
loop_
_entity.id
_entity.type
_entity.pdbx_description
1 polymer ?
#
loop_
_entity_poly.entity_id
_entity_poly.type
_entity_poly.pdbx_seq_one_letter_code
_entity_poly.pdbx_strand_id
1 'polypeptide(L)'
;MQSFSGVRQATDAALFNQSILVVNQKAKLLGVTAEYAVYDQHGQRLGSVREVGNVLLRKALGGSGKNATHKFEIVDPNNTVLIALHRPATFIKSKMIVVGAEGTHGEINQKTVGILGNVRFSLESGGRLLGSINAESRAAWDFSIQDANATEIGRITKTWAGWAKERFTKADNYVVQIHRPLEEPLRSLVIAGALAIDTALKQDGDYRHRRAR
;
A
#
# COMPACT_ATOMS: atom_id res chain seq x y z
N MET A 1 -0.40 21.78 -12.56
CA MET A 1 -0.21 20.45 -13.15
C MET A 1 1.27 20.11 -13.01
N GLN A 2 1.69 19.39 -11.96
CA GLN A 2 3.10 19.02 -11.78
C GLN A 2 3.35 17.73 -12.55
N SER A 3 4.22 17.79 -13.54
CA SER A 3 4.67 16.63 -14.30
C SER A 3 5.50 15.71 -13.42
N PHE A 4 5.09 14.47 -13.28
CA PHE A 4 5.91 13.39 -12.72
C PHE A 4 6.88 12.89 -13.80
N SER A 5 7.87 13.72 -14.17
CA SER A 5 8.91 13.30 -15.09
C SER A 5 9.89 12.38 -14.35
N GLY A 6 9.77 11.08 -14.55
CA GLY A 6 10.69 10.09 -13.96
C GLY A 6 10.13 8.69 -13.76
N VAL A 7 8.84 8.47 -13.98
CA VAL A 7 8.23 7.13 -13.86
C VAL A 7 8.46 6.35 -15.17
N ARG A 8 9.23 5.26 -15.14
CA ARG A 8 9.38 4.35 -16.29
C ARG A 8 8.18 3.42 -16.40
N GLN A 9 7.96 2.85 -17.60
CA GLN A 9 6.92 1.82 -17.78
C GLN A 9 7.12 0.71 -16.76
N ALA A 10 6.13 0.59 -15.88
CA ALA A 10 6.16 -0.32 -14.75
C ALA A 10 6.05 -1.79 -15.19
N THR A 11 5.57 -2.05 -16.41
CA THR A 11 5.25 -3.39 -16.92
C THR A 11 6.42 -4.37 -16.93
N ASP A 12 7.65 -3.88 -17.09
CA ASP A 12 8.85 -4.73 -17.17
C ASP A 12 9.60 -4.88 -15.84
N ALA A 13 9.21 -4.13 -14.80
CA ALA A 13 9.87 -4.26 -13.52
C ALA A 13 9.54 -5.60 -12.85
N ALA A 14 10.55 -6.27 -12.31
CA ALA A 14 10.42 -7.58 -11.66
C ALA A 14 9.33 -7.59 -10.57
N LEU A 15 9.09 -6.45 -9.91
CA LEU A 15 8.07 -6.27 -8.89
C LEU A 15 6.65 -6.57 -9.40
N PHE A 16 6.33 -6.21 -10.65
CA PHE A 16 5.01 -6.42 -11.23
C PHE A 16 4.77 -7.85 -11.74
N ASN A 17 5.83 -8.62 -11.91
CA ASN A 17 5.77 -9.97 -12.44
C ASN A 17 5.71 -11.05 -11.33
N GLN A 18 5.64 -10.64 -10.07
CA GLN A 18 5.58 -11.58 -8.94
C GLN A 18 4.13 -11.92 -8.57
N SER A 19 3.91 -13.19 -8.29
CA SER A 19 2.66 -13.67 -7.67
C SER A 19 2.65 -13.49 -6.15
N ILE A 20 3.83 -13.31 -5.54
CA ILE A 20 4.00 -13.12 -4.10
C ILE A 20 4.96 -11.96 -3.84
N LEU A 21 4.49 -10.98 -3.08
CA LEU A 21 5.30 -9.86 -2.60
C LEU A 21 5.30 -9.85 -1.07
N VAL A 22 6.50 -9.78 -0.50
CA VAL A 22 6.68 -9.62 0.95
C VAL A 22 7.06 -8.17 1.23
N VAL A 23 6.22 -7.46 1.98
CA VAL A 23 6.45 -6.06 2.36
C VAL A 23 6.91 -6.00 3.80
N ASN A 24 8.13 -5.51 4.01
CA ASN A 24 8.76 -5.39 5.32
C ASN A 24 8.78 -3.92 5.79
N GLN A 25 8.11 -3.64 6.91
CA GLN A 25 7.90 -2.31 7.47
C GLN A 25 9.09 -1.77 8.28
N LYS A 26 10.07 -2.60 8.65
CA LYS A 26 11.19 -2.23 9.54
C LYS A 26 12.50 -1.87 8.83
N ALA A 27 12.54 -1.79 7.53
CA ALA A 27 13.72 -1.30 6.83
C ALA A 27 13.87 0.21 7.08
N LYS A 28 14.16 0.60 8.33
CA LYS A 28 14.70 1.94 8.63
C LYS A 28 16.12 1.98 8.11
N LEU A 29 16.29 2.37 6.88
CA LEU A 29 17.59 2.83 6.39
C LEU A 29 17.94 4.12 7.11
N LEU A 30 19.16 4.19 7.60
CA LEU A 30 19.70 5.30 8.40
C LEU A 30 19.34 6.67 7.77
N GLY A 31 18.48 7.42 8.45
CA GLY A 31 18.23 8.83 8.15
C GLY A 31 17.02 9.16 7.29
N VAL A 32 16.24 8.20 6.79
CA VAL A 32 15.06 8.46 5.95
C VAL A 32 13.77 8.00 6.64
N THR A 33 12.73 8.78 6.47
CA THR A 33 11.38 8.54 6.99
C THR A 33 10.77 7.28 6.37
N ALA A 34 10.10 6.50 7.22
CA ALA A 34 9.30 5.30 6.95
C ALA A 34 9.49 4.68 5.55
N GLU A 35 10.42 3.77 5.45
CA GLU A 35 10.67 3.00 4.23
C GLU A 35 10.23 1.56 4.42
N TYR A 36 9.54 1.01 3.42
CA TYR A 36 9.16 -0.40 3.37
C TYR A 36 10.00 -1.07 2.31
N ALA A 37 10.69 -2.15 2.64
CA ALA A 37 11.35 -2.96 1.63
C ALA A 37 10.38 -3.99 1.05
N VAL A 38 10.46 -4.21 -0.25
CA VAL A 38 9.64 -5.18 -0.99
C VAL A 38 10.55 -6.30 -1.50
N TYR A 39 10.18 -7.53 -1.22
CA TYR A 39 10.91 -8.74 -1.60
C TYR A 39 9.99 -9.69 -2.36
N ASP A 40 10.59 -10.59 -3.14
CA ASP A 40 9.90 -11.75 -3.70
C ASP A 40 9.78 -12.88 -2.65
N GLN A 41 9.18 -13.98 -3.05
CA GLN A 41 9.05 -15.18 -2.23
C GLN A 41 10.40 -15.82 -1.86
N HIS A 42 11.50 -15.51 -2.53
CA HIS A 42 12.85 -16.04 -2.28
C HIS A 42 13.70 -15.07 -1.43
N GLY A 43 13.17 -13.89 -1.08
CA GLY A 43 13.85 -12.85 -0.30
C GLY A 43 14.79 -11.99 -1.15
N GLN A 44 14.67 -12.04 -2.46
CA GLN A 44 15.34 -11.10 -3.33
C GLN A 44 14.63 -9.75 -3.23
N ARG A 45 15.40 -8.68 -3.00
CA ARG A 45 14.83 -7.33 -2.94
C ARG A 45 14.40 -6.89 -4.34
N LEU A 46 13.12 -6.57 -4.46
CA LEU A 46 12.50 -6.09 -5.70
C LEU A 46 12.40 -4.56 -5.74
N GLY A 47 12.49 -3.91 -4.57
CA GLY A 47 12.36 -2.48 -4.47
C GLY A 47 12.09 -2.01 -3.06
N SER A 48 11.61 -0.78 -2.95
CA SER A 48 11.17 -0.19 -1.68
C SER A 48 10.05 0.81 -1.88
N VAL A 49 9.34 1.08 -0.79
CA VAL A 49 8.35 2.17 -0.70
C VAL A 49 8.91 3.22 0.22
N ARG A 50 9.01 4.46 -0.24
CA ARG A 50 9.51 5.58 0.55
C ARG A 50 8.50 6.72 0.62
N GLU A 51 8.41 7.37 1.76
CA GLU A 51 7.67 8.62 1.88
C GLU A 51 8.52 9.78 1.38
N VAL A 52 7.97 10.63 0.49
CA VAL A 52 8.66 11.76 -0.10
C VAL A 52 8.02 13.08 0.30
N GLY A 53 8.81 14.18 0.27
CA GLY A 53 8.38 15.52 0.65
C GLY A 53 8.98 16.00 1.96
N ASN A 54 8.57 17.20 2.45
CA ASN A 54 9.11 17.83 3.65
C ASN A 54 8.60 17.19 4.95
N VAL A 55 8.94 15.93 5.16
CA VAL A 55 8.51 15.14 6.33
C VAL A 55 9.05 15.74 7.64
N LEU A 56 10.30 16.24 7.64
CA LEU A 56 10.92 16.88 8.80
C LEU A 56 10.21 18.18 9.18
N LEU A 57 9.92 19.05 8.21
CA LEU A 57 9.20 20.29 8.44
C LEU A 57 7.78 20.02 8.94
N ARG A 58 7.10 19.03 8.38
CA ARG A 58 5.76 18.61 8.83
C ARG A 58 5.78 18.13 10.28
N LYS A 59 6.79 17.35 10.68
CA LYS A 59 6.96 16.89 12.07
C LYS A 59 7.29 18.06 13.01
N ALA A 60 8.16 18.98 12.60
CA ALA A 60 8.55 20.14 13.39
C ALA A 60 7.40 21.12 13.64
N LEU A 61 6.47 21.27 12.70
CA LEU A 61 5.29 22.14 12.81
C LEU A 61 4.13 21.49 13.58
N GLY A 62 4.35 20.37 14.27
CA GLY A 62 3.32 19.69 15.05
C GLY A 62 2.24 19.02 14.19
N GLY A 63 2.43 18.98 12.89
CA GLY A 63 1.59 18.28 11.93
C GLY A 63 1.73 16.77 12.10
N SER A 64 1.26 16.26 13.24
CA SER A 64 1.14 14.83 13.51
C SER A 64 0.11 14.22 12.60
N GLY A 65 0.51 14.07 11.46
CA GLY A 65 0.30 13.22 10.34
C GLY A 65 -1.06 12.68 9.95
N LYS A 66 -2.09 12.69 10.77
CA LYS A 66 -3.34 11.98 10.45
C LYS A 66 -4.15 12.65 9.34
N ASN A 67 -4.19 13.97 9.35
CA ASN A 67 -4.91 14.78 8.37
C ASN A 67 -3.97 15.47 7.38
N ALA A 68 -2.71 15.05 7.31
CA ALA A 68 -1.73 15.61 6.39
C ALA A 68 -1.72 14.84 5.06
N THR A 69 -1.39 15.56 4.00
CA THR A 69 -1.08 14.95 2.72
C THR A 69 0.22 14.15 2.81
N HIS A 70 0.19 12.91 2.35
CA HIS A 70 1.37 12.05 2.25
C HIS A 70 1.62 11.69 0.79
N LYS A 71 2.88 11.66 0.41
CA LYS A 71 3.31 11.17 -0.89
C LYS A 71 4.29 10.01 -0.68
N PHE A 72 4.10 8.94 -1.42
CA PHE A 72 4.98 7.79 -1.39
C PHE A 72 5.40 7.44 -2.81
N GLU A 73 6.54 6.81 -2.93
CA GLU A 73 7.03 6.25 -4.19
C GLU A 73 7.39 4.79 -3.98
N ILE A 74 6.97 3.95 -4.90
CA ILE A 74 7.47 2.58 -5.04
C ILE A 74 8.59 2.65 -6.07
N VAL A 75 9.79 2.27 -5.66
CA VAL A 75 10.99 2.33 -6.49
C VAL A 75 11.61 0.94 -6.65
N ASP A 76 12.27 0.72 -7.78
CA ASP A 76 13.08 -0.47 -8.03
C ASP A 76 14.42 -0.42 -7.23
N PRO A 77 15.26 -1.48 -7.27
CA PRO A 77 16.56 -1.50 -6.61
C PRO A 77 17.53 -0.41 -7.11
N ASN A 78 17.30 0.16 -8.30
CA ASN A 78 18.09 1.23 -8.90
C ASN A 78 17.54 2.63 -8.56
N ASN A 79 16.53 2.72 -7.64
CA ASN A 79 15.82 3.96 -7.30
C ASN A 79 14.97 4.56 -8.43
N THR A 80 14.65 3.81 -9.48
CA THR A 80 13.71 4.24 -10.51
C THR A 80 12.29 4.20 -9.94
N VAL A 81 11.54 5.29 -10.06
CA VAL A 81 10.15 5.35 -9.60
C VAL A 81 9.27 4.53 -10.54
N LEU A 82 8.60 3.52 -9.99
CA LEU A 82 7.67 2.64 -10.69
C LEU A 82 6.22 3.12 -10.53
N ILE A 83 5.84 3.47 -9.30
CA ILE A 83 4.52 4.00 -8.93
C ILE A 83 4.71 5.15 -7.95
N ALA A 84 3.99 6.23 -8.17
CA ALA A 84 3.83 7.30 -7.20
C ALA A 84 2.45 7.19 -6.54
N LEU A 85 2.39 7.37 -5.22
CA LEU A 85 1.18 7.27 -4.42
C LEU A 85 0.94 8.61 -3.74
N HIS A 86 -0.24 9.15 -3.92
CA HIS A 86 -0.63 10.41 -3.31
C HIS A 86 -1.85 10.19 -2.41
N ARG A 87 -1.66 10.38 -1.12
CA ARG A 87 -2.73 10.34 -0.12
C ARG A 87 -3.06 11.78 0.30
N PRO A 88 -4.17 12.35 -0.19
CA PRO A 88 -4.62 13.67 0.24
C PRO A 88 -4.93 13.70 1.74
N ALA A 89 -4.89 14.88 2.33
CA ALA A 89 -5.42 15.09 3.67
C ALA A 89 -6.92 14.74 3.71
N THR A 90 -7.32 13.83 4.60
CA THR A 90 -8.72 13.44 4.76
C THR A 90 -9.06 13.33 6.23
N PHE A 91 -10.30 13.70 6.61
CA PHE A 91 -10.72 13.70 8.01
C PHE A 91 -11.34 12.37 8.47
N ILE A 92 -11.98 11.61 7.57
CA ILE A 92 -12.77 10.43 7.96
C ILE A 92 -12.37 9.17 7.21
N LYS A 93 -12.30 9.20 5.88
CA LYS A 93 -12.01 8.04 5.05
C LYS A 93 -10.71 8.24 4.28
N SER A 94 -9.88 7.22 4.26
CA SER A 94 -8.62 7.25 3.51
C SER A 94 -8.88 7.16 2.00
N LYS A 95 -8.15 7.98 1.25
CA LYS A 95 -8.08 7.92 -0.21
C LYS A 95 -6.61 7.88 -0.62
N MET A 96 -6.26 7.05 -1.59
CA MET A 96 -4.94 7.02 -2.19
C MET A 96 -5.06 7.05 -3.71
N ILE A 97 -4.41 8.02 -4.33
CA ILE A 97 -4.31 8.14 -5.78
C ILE A 97 -3.03 7.44 -6.23
N VAL A 98 -3.15 6.55 -7.20
CA VAL A 98 -2.07 5.73 -7.75
C VAL A 98 -1.70 6.26 -9.13
N VAL A 99 -0.43 6.66 -9.29
CA VAL A 99 0.08 7.27 -10.52
C VAL A 99 1.21 6.40 -11.06
N GLY A 100 1.09 5.95 -12.28
CA GLY A 100 2.14 5.23 -13.03
C GLY A 100 2.80 6.13 -14.09
N ALA A 101 3.59 5.52 -14.97
CA ALA A 101 4.33 6.23 -16.03
C ALA A 101 3.42 6.99 -16.99
N GLU A 102 2.27 6.42 -17.30
CA GLU A 102 1.31 6.98 -18.28
C GLU A 102 0.26 7.90 -17.64
N GLY A 103 0.42 8.22 -16.35
CA GLY A 103 -0.50 9.07 -15.62
C GLY A 103 -1.24 8.36 -14.48
N THR A 104 -2.42 8.84 -14.13
CA THR A 104 -3.20 8.27 -13.02
C THR A 104 -3.77 6.92 -13.40
N HIS A 105 -3.30 5.86 -12.74
CA HIS A 105 -3.83 4.50 -12.88
C HIS A 105 -5.20 4.38 -12.21
N GLY A 106 -5.39 5.04 -11.06
CA GLY A 106 -6.67 5.00 -10.37
C GLY A 106 -6.56 5.42 -8.89
N GLU A 107 -7.54 4.97 -8.13
CA GLU A 107 -7.74 5.34 -6.74
C GLU A 107 -8.09 4.14 -5.88
N ILE A 108 -7.62 4.16 -4.63
CA ILE A 108 -8.00 3.23 -3.58
C ILE A 108 -8.78 4.03 -2.54
N ASN A 109 -10.07 3.79 -2.44
CA ASN A 109 -10.98 4.57 -1.60
C ASN A 109 -11.51 3.71 -0.44
N GLN A 110 -11.26 4.13 0.80
CA GLN A 110 -11.85 3.49 1.98
C GLN A 110 -13.36 3.71 2.01
N LYS A 111 -14.15 2.65 1.99
CA LYS A 111 -15.63 2.72 2.01
C LYS A 111 -16.20 2.65 3.41
N THR A 112 -15.61 1.85 4.29
CA THR A 112 -16.05 1.68 5.68
C THR A 112 -14.96 2.05 6.66
N VAL A 113 -15.33 2.71 7.75
CA VAL A 113 -14.44 2.99 8.88
C VAL A 113 -14.60 1.86 9.90
N GLY A 114 -13.48 1.33 10.38
CA GLY A 114 -13.41 0.09 11.17
C GLY A 114 -14.14 0.06 12.52
N ILE A 115 -14.97 1.05 12.85
CA ILE A 115 -15.70 1.11 14.13
C ILE A 115 -16.96 0.24 14.11
N LEU A 116 -17.63 0.12 12.96
CA LEU A 116 -18.95 -0.50 12.84
C LEU A 116 -19.02 -1.68 11.83
N GLY A 117 -17.90 -2.10 11.24
CA GLY A 117 -17.90 -3.16 10.22
C GLY A 117 -16.49 -3.58 9.79
N ASN A 118 -16.42 -4.54 8.88
CA ASN A 118 -15.16 -4.92 8.25
C ASN A 118 -14.65 -3.77 7.38
N VAL A 119 -13.35 -3.49 7.46
CA VAL A 119 -12.73 -2.47 6.61
C VAL A 119 -12.81 -2.90 5.15
N ARG A 120 -13.30 -2.00 4.31
CA ARG A 120 -13.43 -2.23 2.87
C ARG A 120 -12.86 -1.06 2.10
N PHE A 121 -12.11 -1.38 1.04
CA PHE A 121 -11.60 -0.41 0.07
C PHE A 121 -12.13 -0.76 -1.33
N SER A 122 -12.47 0.23 -2.14
CA SER A 122 -12.67 0.06 -3.58
C SER A 122 -11.41 0.39 -4.34
N LEU A 123 -11.18 -0.32 -5.44
CA LEU A 123 -10.16 -0.08 -6.45
C LEU A 123 -10.86 0.48 -7.68
N GLU A 124 -10.60 1.74 -8.01
CA GLU A 124 -11.33 2.47 -9.04
C GLU A 124 -10.38 3.12 -10.04
N SER A 125 -10.76 3.15 -11.33
CA SER A 125 -10.04 3.87 -12.37
C SER A 125 -11.02 4.49 -13.36
N GLY A 126 -10.82 5.79 -13.67
CA GLY A 126 -11.72 6.52 -14.55
C GLY A 126 -13.19 6.52 -14.09
N GLY A 127 -13.43 6.51 -12.77
CA GLY A 127 -14.78 6.43 -12.20
C GLY A 127 -15.41 5.03 -12.23
N ARG A 128 -14.71 4.00 -12.77
CA ARG A 128 -15.20 2.62 -12.84
C ARG A 128 -14.60 1.78 -11.72
N LEU A 129 -15.44 0.97 -11.07
CA LEU A 129 -15.01 -0.03 -10.11
C LEU A 129 -14.28 -1.16 -10.84
N LEU A 130 -13.04 -1.44 -10.46
CA LEU A 130 -12.23 -2.54 -10.96
C LEU A 130 -12.15 -3.71 -9.97
N GLY A 131 -12.34 -3.41 -8.68
CA GLY A 131 -12.25 -4.42 -7.64
C GLY A 131 -12.39 -3.82 -6.25
N SER A 132 -12.15 -4.66 -5.25
CA SER A 132 -12.22 -4.27 -3.84
C SER A 132 -11.20 -5.04 -2.99
N ILE A 133 -10.87 -4.46 -1.83
CA ILE A 133 -10.09 -5.12 -0.78
C ILE A 133 -10.97 -5.16 0.47
N ASN A 134 -11.24 -6.35 0.97
CA ASN A 134 -12.20 -6.59 2.02
C ASN A 134 -11.53 -7.31 3.20
N ALA A 135 -11.66 -6.77 4.42
CA ALA A 135 -11.21 -7.47 5.61
C ALA A 135 -12.10 -8.68 5.88
N GLU A 136 -11.50 -9.87 5.93
CA GLU A 136 -12.15 -11.12 6.33
C GLU A 136 -12.15 -11.28 7.85
N SER A 137 -11.06 -10.83 8.50
CA SER A 137 -10.94 -10.85 9.95
C SER A 137 -10.21 -9.61 10.45
N ARG A 138 -10.78 -8.94 11.46
CA ARG A 138 -10.16 -7.79 12.13
C ARG A 138 -8.90 -8.16 12.92
N ALA A 139 -8.90 -9.36 13.50
CA ALA A 139 -7.81 -9.80 14.39
C ALA A 139 -6.63 -10.33 13.59
N ALA A 140 -6.87 -10.91 12.42
CA ALA A 140 -5.87 -11.69 11.69
C ALA A 140 -5.13 -10.90 10.61
N TRP A 141 -5.46 -9.64 10.34
CA TRP A 141 -4.87 -8.91 9.20
C TRP A 141 -4.99 -9.72 7.91
N ASP A 142 -6.19 -10.16 7.62
CA ASP A 142 -6.50 -10.98 6.46
C ASP A 142 -7.49 -10.23 5.57
N PHE A 143 -7.09 -9.94 4.33
CA PHE A 143 -7.86 -9.17 3.37
C PHE A 143 -7.95 -9.92 2.05
N SER A 144 -9.16 -10.21 1.62
CA SER A 144 -9.45 -10.70 0.27
C SER A 144 -9.39 -9.54 -0.72
N ILE A 145 -8.71 -9.74 -1.84
CA ILE A 145 -8.73 -8.83 -2.99
C ILE A 145 -9.62 -9.45 -4.05
N GLN A 146 -10.66 -8.73 -4.46
CA GLN A 146 -11.65 -9.20 -5.41
C GLN A 146 -11.67 -8.30 -6.64
N ASP A 147 -11.95 -8.86 -7.80
CA ASP A 147 -12.24 -8.11 -9.03
C ASP A 147 -13.68 -7.53 -9.01
N ALA A 148 -14.08 -6.86 -10.10
CA ALA A 148 -15.40 -6.25 -10.23
C ALA A 148 -16.56 -7.28 -10.18
N ASN A 149 -16.27 -8.55 -10.43
CA ASN A 149 -17.25 -9.66 -10.38
C ASN A 149 -17.25 -10.37 -9.01
N ALA A 150 -16.60 -9.80 -7.98
CA ALA A 150 -16.42 -10.37 -6.66
C ALA A 150 -15.64 -11.71 -6.64
N THR A 151 -14.86 -12.00 -7.70
CA THR A 151 -13.95 -13.14 -7.73
C THR A 151 -12.66 -12.77 -7.00
N GLU A 152 -12.20 -13.63 -6.07
CA GLU A 152 -10.93 -13.41 -5.38
C GLU A 152 -9.77 -13.56 -6.36
N ILE A 153 -8.98 -12.50 -6.50
CA ILE A 153 -7.81 -12.40 -7.38
C ILE A 153 -6.50 -12.29 -6.61
N GLY A 154 -6.58 -12.15 -5.31
CA GLY A 154 -5.41 -12.05 -4.43
C GLY A 154 -5.78 -11.90 -2.97
N ARG A 155 -4.76 -11.91 -2.10
CA ARG A 155 -4.94 -11.81 -0.65
C ARG A 155 -3.79 -11.04 -0.01
N ILE A 156 -4.07 -10.30 1.05
CA ILE A 156 -3.06 -9.62 1.87
C ILE A 156 -3.16 -10.19 3.28
N THR A 157 -2.05 -10.77 3.78
CA THR A 157 -2.02 -11.38 5.11
C THR A 157 -0.74 -11.01 5.87
N LYS A 158 -0.81 -11.02 7.21
CA LYS A 158 0.39 -10.93 8.08
C LYS A 158 1.05 -12.28 8.34
N THR A 159 0.29 -13.36 8.19
CA THR A 159 0.79 -14.71 8.43
C THR A 159 0.96 -15.45 7.12
N TRP A 160 2.17 -15.90 6.85
CA TRP A 160 2.46 -16.74 5.70
C TRP A 160 3.22 -17.99 6.14
N ALA A 161 2.77 -19.14 5.66
CA ALA A 161 3.37 -20.44 5.93
C ALA A 161 4.47 -20.74 4.92
N GLY A 162 5.57 -19.99 4.92
CA GLY A 162 6.69 -20.19 4.02
C GLY A 162 8.03 -19.93 4.69
N TRP A 163 9.15 -20.17 3.99
CA TRP A 163 10.51 -19.96 4.51
C TRP A 163 10.77 -18.48 4.89
N ALA A 164 10.03 -17.53 4.34
CA ALA A 164 10.05 -16.14 4.78
C ALA A 164 9.68 -15.99 6.27
N LYS A 165 8.98 -16.97 6.88
CA LYS A 165 8.69 -17.00 8.30
C LYS A 165 9.96 -16.97 9.16
N GLU A 166 11.01 -17.66 8.76
CA GLU A 166 12.27 -17.71 9.51
C GLU A 166 13.10 -16.43 9.37
N ARG A 167 13.05 -15.79 8.24
CA ARG A 167 13.86 -14.59 7.94
C ARG A 167 13.21 -13.28 8.39
N PHE A 168 11.88 -13.24 8.48
CA PHE A 168 11.11 -12.02 8.74
C PHE A 168 10.33 -12.07 10.07
N THR A 169 10.72 -12.89 11.03
CA THR A 169 9.99 -13.21 12.28
C THR A 169 9.79 -12.05 13.27
N LYS A 170 10.39 -10.89 13.07
CA LYS A 170 10.36 -9.79 14.08
C LYS A 170 9.80 -8.45 13.60
N ALA A 171 9.25 -8.38 12.41
CA ALA A 171 8.74 -7.13 11.85
C ALA A 171 7.25 -7.22 11.53
N ASP A 172 6.58 -6.09 11.50
CA ASP A 172 5.25 -5.96 10.93
C ASP A 172 5.30 -6.19 9.41
N ASN A 173 5.44 -7.46 9.02
CA ASN A 173 5.45 -7.88 7.61
C ASN A 173 4.05 -8.19 7.19
N TYR A 174 3.76 -7.97 5.91
CA TYR A 174 2.58 -8.51 5.27
C TYR A 174 2.95 -9.04 3.89
N VAL A 175 2.17 -9.97 3.42
CA VAL A 175 2.35 -10.66 2.14
C VAL A 175 1.17 -10.32 1.27
N VAL A 176 1.45 -9.92 0.04
CA VAL A 176 0.46 -9.77 -1.03
C VAL A 176 0.60 -10.99 -1.93
N GLN A 177 -0.46 -11.78 -2.01
CA GLN A 177 -0.56 -12.92 -2.94
C GLN A 177 -1.45 -12.52 -4.10
N ILE A 178 -1.01 -12.76 -5.33
CA ILE A 178 -1.74 -12.50 -6.57
C ILE A 178 -2.00 -13.87 -7.22
N HIS A 179 -3.27 -14.25 -7.34
CA HIS A 179 -3.67 -15.60 -7.74
C HIS A 179 -3.66 -15.82 -9.25
N ARG A 180 -3.64 -14.75 -10.05
CA ARG A 180 -3.57 -14.77 -11.51
C ARG A 180 -2.90 -13.51 -12.04
N PRO A 181 -2.37 -13.52 -13.26
CA PRO A 181 -1.88 -12.30 -13.89
C PRO A 181 -2.96 -11.20 -13.91
N LEU A 182 -2.57 -9.99 -13.58
CA LEU A 182 -3.43 -8.81 -13.58
C LEU A 182 -2.92 -7.81 -14.61
N GLU A 183 -3.84 -7.19 -15.32
CA GLU A 183 -3.55 -6.11 -16.24
C GLU A 183 -3.59 -4.75 -15.53
N GLU A 184 -2.93 -3.75 -16.12
CA GLU A 184 -3.07 -2.37 -15.67
C GLU A 184 -4.48 -1.84 -16.01
N PRO A 185 -5.03 -0.98 -15.17
CA PRO A 185 -4.45 -0.40 -13.96
C PRO A 185 -4.69 -1.24 -12.68
N LEU A 186 -5.42 -2.35 -12.75
CA LEU A 186 -5.78 -3.15 -11.57
C LEU A 186 -4.54 -3.69 -10.85
N ARG A 187 -3.49 -4.09 -11.58
CA ARG A 187 -2.24 -4.60 -11.02
C ARG A 187 -1.56 -3.56 -10.11
N SER A 188 -1.39 -2.35 -10.59
CA SER A 188 -0.84 -1.25 -9.80
C SER A 188 -1.68 -0.93 -8.56
N LEU A 189 -3.01 -0.96 -8.68
CA LEU A 189 -3.92 -0.73 -7.57
C LEU A 189 -3.84 -1.83 -6.51
N VAL A 190 -3.68 -3.09 -6.91
CA VAL A 190 -3.50 -4.22 -5.98
C VAL A 190 -2.17 -4.11 -5.24
N ILE A 191 -1.07 -3.81 -5.93
CA ILE A 191 0.24 -3.63 -5.31
C ILE A 191 0.24 -2.45 -4.33
N ALA A 192 -0.37 -1.34 -4.70
CA ALA A 192 -0.52 -0.17 -3.83
C ALA A 192 -1.47 -0.42 -2.65
N GLY A 193 -2.37 -1.40 -2.76
CA GLY A 193 -3.40 -1.71 -1.78
C GLY A 193 -2.83 -2.07 -0.40
N ALA A 194 -1.73 -2.82 -0.36
CA ALA A 194 -1.06 -3.17 0.88
C ALA A 194 -0.63 -1.91 1.68
N LEU A 195 -0.08 -0.92 1.00
CA LEU A 195 0.31 0.35 1.63
C LEU A 195 -0.93 1.17 2.05
N ALA A 196 -1.98 1.19 1.24
CA ALA A 196 -3.23 1.86 1.57
C ALA A 196 -3.86 1.31 2.85
N ILE A 197 -3.90 -0.01 2.99
CA ILE A 197 -4.41 -0.69 4.18
C ILE A 197 -3.59 -0.33 5.41
N ASP A 198 -2.26 -0.43 5.34
CA ASP A 198 -1.39 -0.12 6.47
C ASP A 198 -1.55 1.33 6.94
N THR A 199 -1.58 2.27 6.01
CA THR A 199 -1.75 3.69 6.34
C THR A 199 -3.12 4.01 6.91
N ALA A 200 -4.19 3.36 6.43
CA ALA A 200 -5.55 3.55 6.93
C ALA A 200 -5.73 2.97 8.34
N LEU A 201 -5.23 1.76 8.58
CA LEU A 201 -5.38 1.08 9.87
C LEU A 201 -4.56 1.72 10.98
N LYS A 202 -3.41 2.31 10.68
CA LYS A 202 -2.65 3.11 11.65
C LYS A 202 -3.46 4.33 12.12
N GLN A 203 -4.25 4.95 11.24
CA GLN A 203 -5.13 6.04 11.63
C GLN A 203 -6.22 5.57 12.59
N ASP A 204 -6.86 4.43 12.32
CA ASP A 204 -7.92 3.88 13.18
C ASP A 204 -7.39 3.46 14.56
N GLY A 205 -6.18 2.92 14.64
CA GLY A 205 -5.53 2.52 15.89
C GLY A 205 -5.33 3.68 16.87
N ASP A 206 -4.90 4.81 16.36
CA ASP A 206 -4.69 6.02 17.17
C ASP A 206 -6.01 6.69 17.62
N TYR A 207 -7.14 6.55 16.89
CA TYR A 207 -8.45 7.01 17.34
C TYR A 207 -8.89 6.27 18.61
N ARG A 208 -8.56 4.99 18.74
CA ARG A 208 -8.91 4.19 19.93
C ARG A 208 -8.15 4.64 21.17
N HIS A 209 -6.85 4.93 21.03
CA HIS A 209 -6.04 5.37 22.18
C HIS A 209 -6.41 6.77 22.71
N ARG A 210 -7.00 7.65 21.86
CA ARG A 210 -7.45 8.97 22.31
C ARG A 210 -8.84 8.99 22.96
N ARG A 211 -9.69 7.98 22.69
CA ARG A 211 -11.02 7.87 23.32
C ARG A 211 -10.99 7.11 24.64
N ALA A 212 -9.91 6.45 24.95
CA ALA A 212 -9.72 5.69 26.21
C ALA A 212 -8.96 6.50 27.28
N ARG A 213 -8.67 7.76 27.02
CA ARG A 213 -8.16 8.76 27.99
C ARG A 213 -9.19 9.87 28.18
#